data_726fec8d0e52bb9c6e87d46b714a67cf
#
_entry.id   726fec8d0e52bb9c6e87d46b714a67cf
#
_cell.length_a   1.000
_cell.length_b   1.000
_cell.length_c   1.000
_cell.angle_alpha   90.00
_cell.angle_beta   90.00
_cell.angle_gamma   90.00
#
_symmetry.space_group_name_H-M   'P 1'
#
loop_
_entity.id
_entity.type
_entity.pdbx_description
1 polymer ?
#
loop_
_entity_poly.entity_id
_entity_poly.type
_entity_poly.pdbx_seq_one_letter_code
_entity_poly.pdbx_strand_id
1 'polypeptide(L)'
;MKKRISVLLISTLLMGCATRQNATTGEEETNSTTIGLLSGAVTGALAGVATGKKNGALFGAVGGAAIGGGVGYYFDQQEAALREELLNSGVQVQRVGENELQLIMAKGIGFDSGQYQLNSSIHSTLNGVAKVLNEYSDTSLQIMGHTDSVGDADSNLTLSERRAESVGNYLMSQNVKSGRLTTLGYGERRPIATNINKEGRAANRRVEIRILSN
;
A
#
# COMPACT_ATOMS: atom_id res chain seq x y z
N MET A 1 -1.10 57.94 2.30
CA MET A 1 -0.49 57.07 1.28
C MET A 1 -0.52 55.64 1.76
N LYS A 2 -1.43 54.81 1.25
CA LYS A 2 -1.65 53.42 1.66
C LYS A 2 -0.71 52.55 0.83
N LYS A 3 0.29 51.92 1.47
CA LYS A 3 1.11 50.87 0.83
C LYS A 3 0.28 49.58 0.72
N ARG A 4 -0.19 49.29 -0.48
CA ARG A 4 -0.74 47.98 -0.83
C ARG A 4 0.46 47.06 -1.06
N ILE A 5 0.75 46.16 -0.14
CA ILE A 5 1.70 45.10 -0.32
C ILE A 5 1.02 44.03 -1.17
N SER A 6 1.49 43.88 -2.41
CA SER A 6 1.09 42.83 -3.34
C SER A 6 1.57 41.48 -2.81
N VAL A 7 0.67 40.69 -2.25
CA VAL A 7 0.86 39.26 -1.96
C VAL A 7 0.39 38.50 -3.21
N LEU A 8 1.16 38.58 -4.26
CA LEU A 8 0.89 37.80 -5.47
C LEU A 8 2.22 37.43 -6.09
N LEU A 9 2.85 36.34 -5.67
CA LEU A 9 3.93 35.64 -6.43
C LEU A 9 4.63 34.57 -5.58
N ILE A 10 3.91 33.56 -5.04
CA ILE A 10 4.56 32.34 -4.50
C ILE A 10 3.76 31.07 -4.89
N SER A 11 2.78 31.16 -5.77
CA SER A 11 1.93 29.99 -6.09
C SER A 11 2.37 29.14 -7.28
N THR A 12 3.44 29.49 -7.98
CA THR A 12 3.82 28.77 -9.23
C THR A 12 5.04 27.85 -9.14
N LEU A 13 5.73 27.79 -8.01
CA LEU A 13 6.94 26.96 -7.86
C LEU A 13 6.71 25.61 -7.16
N LEU A 14 5.51 25.32 -6.64
CA LEU A 14 5.22 24.08 -5.93
C LEU A 14 4.54 22.98 -6.78
N MET A 15 4.19 23.29 -8.04
CA MET A 15 3.50 22.28 -8.89
C MET A 15 4.42 21.20 -9.47
N GLY A 16 5.73 21.41 -9.54
CA GLY A 16 6.67 20.46 -10.15
C GLY A 16 7.00 19.23 -9.30
N CYS A 17 6.71 19.24 -7.99
CA CYS A 17 6.99 18.12 -7.09
C CYS A 17 5.73 17.41 -6.58
N ALA A 18 4.54 17.82 -7.05
CA ALA A 18 3.26 17.34 -6.53
C ALA A 18 2.74 16.09 -7.25
N THR A 19 3.28 15.76 -8.39
CA THR A 19 2.85 14.62 -9.21
C THR A 19 3.99 13.64 -9.43
N ARG A 20 3.64 12.37 -9.56
CA ARG A 20 4.51 11.27 -9.99
C ARG A 20 3.81 10.48 -11.08
N GLN A 21 4.58 9.85 -11.96
CA GLN A 21 4.02 8.94 -12.96
C GLN A 21 3.75 7.57 -12.31
N ASN A 22 2.54 7.06 -12.50
CA ASN A 22 2.21 5.69 -12.18
C ASN A 22 2.99 4.76 -13.12
N ALA A 23 3.85 3.91 -12.55
CA ALA A 23 4.72 3.03 -13.33
C ALA A 23 3.95 1.95 -14.12
N THR A 24 2.65 1.76 -13.83
CA THR A 24 1.81 0.75 -14.48
C THR A 24 0.91 1.36 -15.56
N THR A 25 0.37 2.56 -15.34
CA THR A 25 -0.57 3.22 -16.28
C THR A 25 0.07 4.37 -17.04
N GLY A 26 1.22 4.89 -16.59
CA GLY A 26 1.87 6.08 -17.15
C GLY A 26 1.15 7.39 -16.81
N GLU A 27 0.07 7.35 -16.04
CA GLU A 27 -0.70 8.53 -15.63
C GLU A 27 0.00 9.28 -14.50
N GLU A 28 -0.18 10.60 -14.46
CA GLU A 28 0.33 11.42 -13.35
C GLU A 28 -0.58 11.31 -12.13
N GLU A 29 -0.03 10.87 -11.03
CA GLU A 29 -0.71 10.79 -9.72
C GLU A 29 -0.14 11.83 -8.75
N THR A 30 -1.02 12.40 -7.91
CA THR A 30 -0.59 13.32 -6.85
C THR A 30 0.14 12.55 -5.75
N ASN A 31 1.27 13.09 -5.34
CA ASN A 31 2.12 12.53 -4.30
C ASN A 31 1.39 12.49 -2.94
N SER A 32 1.46 11.39 -2.21
CA SER A 32 0.78 11.24 -0.90
C SER A 32 1.28 12.24 0.15
N THR A 33 2.55 12.63 0.06
CA THR A 33 3.07 13.70 0.91
C THR A 33 2.31 15.00 0.69
N THR A 34 2.01 15.34 -0.58
CA THR A 34 1.24 16.56 -0.91
C THR A 34 -0.20 16.45 -0.43
N ILE A 35 -0.84 15.30 -0.62
CA ILE A 35 -2.20 15.05 -0.13
C ILE A 35 -2.22 15.13 1.41
N GLY A 36 -1.27 14.47 2.08
CA GLY A 36 -1.14 14.51 3.54
C GLY A 36 -0.88 15.91 4.10
N LEU A 37 -0.04 16.72 3.43
CA LEU A 37 0.20 18.11 3.78
C LEU A 37 -1.08 18.96 3.67
N LEU A 38 -1.85 18.79 2.60
CA LEU A 38 -3.08 19.54 2.38
C LEU A 38 -4.19 19.11 3.32
N SER A 39 -4.43 17.80 3.46
CA SER A 39 -5.47 17.29 4.36
C SER A 39 -5.14 17.57 5.83
N GLY A 40 -3.90 17.39 6.24
CA GLY A 40 -3.43 17.71 7.59
C GLY A 40 -3.54 19.21 7.90
N ALA A 41 -3.19 20.08 6.95
CA ALA A 41 -3.31 21.54 7.12
C ALA A 41 -4.76 21.98 7.31
N VAL A 42 -5.70 21.43 6.53
CA VAL A 42 -7.14 21.75 6.65
C VAL A 42 -7.69 21.25 8.00
N THR A 43 -7.42 20.01 8.36
CA THR A 43 -7.87 19.42 9.63
C THR A 43 -7.27 20.15 10.82
N GLY A 44 -5.98 20.44 10.78
CA GLY A 44 -5.29 21.18 11.82
C GLY A 44 -5.79 22.62 11.96
N ALA A 45 -6.08 23.29 10.82
CA ALA A 45 -6.65 24.66 10.86
C ALA A 45 -8.01 24.67 11.55
N LEU A 46 -8.91 23.72 11.23
CA LEU A 46 -10.22 23.59 11.88
C LEU A 46 -10.08 23.35 13.39
N ALA A 47 -9.20 22.45 13.78
CA ALA A 47 -8.90 22.20 15.21
C ALA A 47 -8.31 23.45 15.90
N GLY A 48 -7.43 24.17 15.21
CA GLY A 48 -6.82 25.40 15.70
C GLY A 48 -7.83 26.52 15.92
N VAL A 49 -8.84 26.67 15.03
CA VAL A 49 -9.94 27.62 15.23
C VAL A 49 -10.72 27.30 16.50
N ALA A 50 -10.99 26.03 16.77
CA ALA A 50 -11.73 25.59 17.96
C ALA A 50 -11.05 25.99 19.29
N THR A 51 -9.74 26.29 19.29
CA THR A 51 -9.03 26.77 20.49
C THR A 51 -9.34 28.20 20.88
N GLY A 52 -9.99 28.98 20.02
CA GLY A 52 -10.33 30.40 20.23
C GLY A 52 -9.09 31.33 20.32
N LYS A 53 -7.90 30.86 20.05
CA LYS A 53 -6.66 31.65 20.11
C LYS A 53 -6.49 32.48 18.82
N LYS A 54 -5.96 33.70 18.92
CA LYS A 54 -5.81 34.71 17.86
C LYS A 54 -4.92 34.20 16.73
N ASN A 55 -4.43 33.21 16.51
CA ASN A 55 -3.73 32.60 15.36
C ASN A 55 -3.85 31.04 15.39
N GLY A 56 -4.85 30.51 16.12
CA GLY A 56 -5.02 29.08 16.30
C GLY A 56 -5.15 28.32 14.97
N ALA A 57 -5.89 28.89 14.01
CA ALA A 57 -6.00 28.28 12.68
C ALA A 57 -4.64 28.15 11.98
N LEU A 58 -3.77 29.15 12.05
CA LEU A 58 -2.46 29.13 11.41
C LEU A 58 -1.54 28.10 12.06
N PHE A 59 -1.46 28.09 13.40
CA PHE A 59 -0.65 27.10 14.13
C PHE A 59 -1.19 25.68 13.97
N GLY A 60 -2.54 25.52 13.93
CA GLY A 60 -3.16 24.23 13.66
C GLY A 60 -2.87 23.73 12.24
N ALA A 61 -2.93 24.62 11.23
CA ALA A 61 -2.63 24.25 9.87
C ALA A 61 -1.17 23.79 9.68
N VAL A 62 -0.21 24.53 10.26
CA VAL A 62 1.21 24.18 10.19
C VAL A 62 1.49 22.85 10.91
N GLY A 63 0.93 22.65 12.10
CA GLY A 63 1.09 21.40 12.85
C GLY A 63 0.44 20.22 12.16
N GLY A 64 -0.79 20.39 11.63
CA GLY A 64 -1.49 19.35 10.90
C GLY A 64 -0.81 18.96 9.58
N ALA A 65 -0.30 19.94 8.83
CA ALA A 65 0.47 19.68 7.62
C ALA A 65 1.76 18.88 7.90
N ALA A 66 2.47 19.22 8.98
CA ALA A 66 3.70 18.50 9.34
C ALA A 66 3.43 17.01 9.68
N ILE A 67 2.35 16.73 10.40
CA ILE A 67 1.96 15.35 10.74
C ILE A 67 1.47 14.60 9.50
N GLY A 68 0.52 15.17 8.75
CA GLY A 68 -0.04 14.54 7.56
C GLY A 68 1.00 14.32 6.47
N GLY A 69 1.87 15.31 6.23
CA GLY A 69 2.98 15.20 5.26
C GLY A 69 4.00 14.15 5.67
N GLY A 70 4.27 13.99 6.96
CA GLY A 70 5.21 12.99 7.48
C GLY A 70 4.76 11.56 7.20
N VAL A 71 3.48 11.24 7.39
CA VAL A 71 2.92 9.92 7.08
C VAL A 71 2.94 9.68 5.58
N GLY A 72 2.50 10.65 4.77
CA GLY A 72 2.55 10.55 3.31
C GLY A 72 3.96 10.28 2.79
N TYR A 73 4.96 11.03 3.29
CA TYR A 73 6.35 10.84 2.93
C TYR A 73 6.86 9.42 3.25
N TYR A 74 6.52 8.91 4.43
CA TYR A 74 6.90 7.56 4.84
C TYR A 74 6.38 6.51 3.84
N PHE A 75 5.10 6.62 3.43
CA PHE A 75 4.52 5.72 2.44
C PHE A 75 5.09 5.90 1.03
N ASP A 76 5.42 7.13 0.64
CA ASP A 76 6.07 7.41 -0.64
C ASP A 76 7.46 6.75 -0.72
N GLN A 77 8.24 6.81 0.36
CA GLN A 77 9.55 6.15 0.45
C GLN A 77 9.41 4.61 0.47
N GLN A 78 8.47 4.08 1.25
CA GLN A 78 8.21 2.64 1.30
C GLN A 78 7.77 2.10 -0.07
N GLU A 79 6.91 2.83 -0.78
CA GLU A 79 6.47 2.45 -2.12
C GLU A 79 7.65 2.44 -3.11
N ALA A 80 8.49 3.49 -3.09
CA ALA A 80 9.66 3.57 -3.94
C ALA A 80 10.62 2.40 -3.69
N ALA A 81 10.91 2.10 -2.43
CA ALA A 81 11.76 0.97 -2.03
C ALA A 81 11.17 -0.38 -2.48
N LEU A 82 9.85 -0.58 -2.33
CA LEU A 82 9.17 -1.80 -2.80
C LEU A 82 9.23 -1.93 -4.33
N ARG A 83 9.02 -0.85 -5.06
CA ARG A 83 9.11 -0.86 -6.54
C ARG A 83 10.52 -1.18 -7.03
N GLU A 84 11.54 -0.65 -6.38
CA GLU A 84 12.94 -0.92 -6.68
C GLU A 84 13.31 -2.37 -6.38
N GLU A 85 13.01 -2.86 -5.18
CA GLU A 85 13.37 -4.21 -4.73
C GLU A 85 12.61 -5.30 -5.51
N LEU A 86 11.38 -5.00 -5.95
CA LEU A 86 10.52 -5.96 -6.65
C LEU A 86 10.58 -5.82 -8.19
N LEU A 87 11.54 -5.07 -8.71
CA LEU A 87 11.69 -4.92 -10.16
C LEU A 87 11.89 -6.30 -10.81
N ASN A 88 11.11 -6.60 -11.84
CA ASN A 88 11.14 -7.89 -12.56
C ASN A 88 10.74 -9.15 -11.72
N SER A 89 10.24 -8.98 -10.51
CA SER A 89 9.81 -10.10 -9.66
C SER A 89 8.44 -10.68 -10.05
N GLY A 90 7.67 -9.98 -10.90
CA GLY A 90 6.28 -10.31 -11.24
C GLY A 90 5.28 -9.90 -10.16
N VAL A 91 5.70 -9.25 -9.07
CA VAL A 91 4.83 -8.65 -8.06
C VAL A 91 4.46 -7.24 -8.48
N GLN A 92 3.16 -6.94 -8.45
CA GLN A 92 2.67 -5.58 -8.73
C GLN A 92 2.58 -4.81 -7.42
N VAL A 93 3.17 -3.60 -7.39
CA VAL A 93 3.05 -2.65 -6.28
C VAL A 93 2.05 -1.58 -6.68
N GLN A 94 0.94 -1.51 -5.96
CA GLN A 94 -0.14 -0.54 -6.21
C GLN A 94 -0.38 0.30 -4.97
N ARG A 95 -0.63 1.60 -5.16
CA ARG A 95 -1.17 2.43 -4.11
C ARG A 95 -2.69 2.43 -4.22
N VAL A 96 -3.36 2.01 -3.16
CA VAL A 96 -4.83 1.89 -3.11
C VAL A 96 -5.48 2.93 -2.19
N GLY A 97 -4.68 3.68 -1.45
CA GLY A 97 -5.10 4.78 -0.58
C GLY A 97 -3.95 5.71 -0.23
N GLU A 98 -4.22 6.81 0.47
CA GLU A 98 -3.18 7.74 0.92
C GLU A 98 -2.08 7.04 1.74
N ASN A 99 -2.51 6.15 2.62
CA ASN A 99 -1.66 5.41 3.56
C ASN A 99 -1.86 3.90 3.41
N GLU A 100 -2.05 3.44 2.19
CA GLU A 100 -2.28 2.03 1.90
C GLU A 100 -1.58 1.62 0.60
N LEU A 101 -0.71 0.61 0.71
CA LEU A 101 -0.08 -0.05 -0.43
C LEU A 101 -0.60 -1.48 -0.55
N GLN A 102 -0.67 -1.97 -1.76
CA GLN A 102 -1.04 -3.34 -2.06
C GLN A 102 0.01 -4.00 -2.95
N LEU A 103 0.49 -5.15 -2.54
CA LEU A 103 1.34 -6.02 -3.34
C LEU A 103 0.48 -7.16 -3.86
N ILE A 104 0.46 -7.37 -5.18
CA ILE A 104 -0.29 -8.45 -5.82
C ILE A 104 0.69 -9.44 -6.42
N MET A 105 0.72 -10.63 -5.86
CA MET A 105 1.47 -11.77 -6.38
C MET A 105 0.52 -12.63 -7.21
N ALA A 106 0.45 -12.34 -8.52
CA ALA A 106 -0.43 -13.04 -9.44
C ALA A 106 0.18 -14.36 -9.91
N LYS A 107 -0.70 -15.30 -10.24
CA LYS A 107 -0.46 -16.49 -11.06
C LYS A 107 0.81 -17.28 -10.74
N GLY A 108 0.68 -18.26 -9.85
CA GLY A 108 1.65 -19.38 -9.79
C GLY A 108 3.10 -19.02 -9.43
N ILE A 109 3.37 -17.75 -9.14
CA ILE A 109 4.71 -17.29 -8.80
C ILE A 109 5.18 -17.95 -7.50
N GLY A 110 4.26 -18.29 -6.59
CA GLY A 110 4.61 -18.81 -5.28
C GLY A 110 4.08 -20.21 -4.95
N PHE A 111 3.14 -20.75 -5.74
CA PHE A 111 2.47 -22.02 -5.40
C PHE A 111 2.17 -22.85 -6.64
N ASP A 112 2.36 -24.17 -6.53
CA ASP A 112 1.87 -25.13 -7.50
C ASP A 112 0.34 -25.28 -7.42
N SER A 113 -0.24 -25.90 -8.47
CA SER A 113 -1.69 -26.10 -8.53
C SER A 113 -2.16 -26.97 -7.36
N GLY A 114 -3.16 -26.49 -6.60
CA GLY A 114 -3.68 -27.18 -5.44
C GLY A 114 -2.74 -27.21 -4.21
N GLN A 115 -1.55 -26.63 -4.29
CA GLN A 115 -0.59 -26.61 -3.20
C GLN A 115 -0.63 -25.27 -2.44
N TYR A 116 -0.20 -25.33 -1.18
CA TYR A 116 -0.03 -24.18 -0.29
C TYR A 116 1.42 -24.02 0.19
N GLN A 117 2.31 -24.97 -0.15
CA GLN A 117 3.73 -24.81 0.10
C GLN A 117 4.32 -23.81 -0.88
N LEU A 118 5.14 -22.90 -0.36
CA LEU A 118 5.84 -21.91 -1.17
C LEU A 118 6.87 -22.59 -2.07
N ASN A 119 6.84 -22.22 -3.34
CA ASN A 119 7.85 -22.62 -4.29
C ASN A 119 9.17 -21.87 -4.01
N SER A 120 10.31 -22.50 -4.14
CA SER A 120 11.61 -21.86 -3.91
C SER A 120 11.85 -20.66 -4.83
N SER A 121 11.21 -20.62 -5.99
CA SER A 121 11.30 -19.51 -6.95
C SER A 121 10.82 -18.17 -6.38
N ILE A 122 9.88 -18.17 -5.40
CA ILE A 122 9.36 -16.93 -4.80
C ILE A 122 10.20 -16.44 -3.61
N HIS A 123 11.11 -17.23 -3.10
CA HIS A 123 11.86 -16.90 -1.88
C HIS A 123 12.68 -15.61 -2.03
N SER A 124 13.36 -15.41 -3.16
CA SER A 124 14.10 -14.16 -3.42
C SER A 124 13.18 -12.92 -3.40
N THR A 125 12.00 -13.05 -4.00
CA THR A 125 10.98 -11.99 -4.01
C THR A 125 10.47 -11.68 -2.60
N LEU A 126 10.12 -12.72 -1.83
CA LEU A 126 9.65 -12.55 -0.44
C LEU A 126 10.76 -12.03 0.49
N ASN A 127 12.03 -12.34 0.23
CA ASN A 127 13.16 -11.75 0.94
C ASN A 127 13.25 -10.24 0.69
N GLY A 128 13.08 -9.80 -0.58
CA GLY A 128 13.02 -8.39 -0.91
C GLY A 128 11.85 -7.67 -0.23
N VAL A 129 10.65 -8.28 -0.24
CA VAL A 129 9.49 -7.77 0.50
C VAL A 129 9.81 -7.65 1.99
N ALA A 130 10.34 -8.71 2.62
CA ALA A 130 10.67 -8.72 4.04
C ALA A 130 11.71 -7.67 4.41
N LYS A 131 12.73 -7.45 3.57
CA LYS A 131 13.75 -6.40 3.76
C LYS A 131 13.10 -5.03 3.88
N VAL A 132 12.25 -4.65 2.92
CA VAL A 132 11.55 -3.36 2.95
C VAL A 132 10.57 -3.28 4.13
N LEU A 133 9.83 -4.35 4.43
CA LEU A 133 8.91 -4.38 5.58
C LEU A 133 9.60 -4.27 6.93
N ASN A 134 10.85 -4.70 7.05
CA ASN A 134 11.66 -4.54 8.27
C ASN A 134 12.24 -3.12 8.38
N GLU A 135 12.62 -2.52 7.27
CA GLU A 135 13.07 -1.12 7.22
C GLU A 135 11.92 -0.16 7.56
N TYR A 136 10.73 -0.40 6.99
CA TYR A 136 9.52 0.38 7.24
C TYR A 136 8.60 -0.36 8.22
N SER A 137 8.95 -0.33 9.51
CA SER A 137 8.33 -1.19 10.52
C SER A 137 7.01 -0.67 11.10
N ASP A 138 6.65 0.59 10.88
CA ASP A 138 5.48 1.26 11.49
C ASP A 138 4.19 1.07 10.70
N THR A 139 4.01 -0.13 10.13
CA THR A 139 2.85 -0.50 9.34
C THR A 139 2.33 -1.87 9.76
N SER A 140 1.02 -2.08 9.60
CA SER A 140 0.36 -3.38 9.74
C SER A 140 0.18 -4.03 8.38
N LEU A 141 0.08 -5.36 8.36
CA LEU A 141 0.11 -6.17 7.16
C LEU A 141 -1.08 -7.13 7.14
N GLN A 142 -1.86 -7.10 6.07
CA GLN A 142 -2.91 -8.09 5.82
C GLN A 142 -2.52 -8.94 4.62
N ILE A 143 -2.35 -10.23 4.82
CA ILE A 143 -2.02 -11.19 3.77
C ILE A 143 -3.28 -11.95 3.40
N MET A 144 -3.72 -11.82 2.16
CA MET A 144 -4.99 -12.32 1.68
C MET A 144 -4.79 -13.35 0.56
N GLY A 145 -5.28 -14.56 0.78
CA GLY A 145 -5.27 -15.62 -0.23
C GLY A 145 -6.56 -15.69 -1.03
N HIS A 146 -6.43 -15.98 -2.32
CA HIS A 146 -7.54 -16.12 -3.25
C HIS A 146 -7.37 -17.34 -4.14
N THR A 147 -8.49 -17.91 -4.60
CA THR A 147 -8.56 -19.00 -5.59
C THR A 147 -9.38 -18.56 -6.80
N ASP A 148 -9.35 -19.36 -7.84
CA ASP A 148 -10.41 -19.35 -8.86
C ASP A 148 -11.63 -20.15 -8.39
N SER A 149 -12.67 -20.23 -9.22
CA SER A 149 -13.92 -20.93 -8.92
C SER A 149 -13.92 -22.42 -9.32
N VAL A 150 -12.75 -23.01 -9.52
CA VAL A 150 -12.65 -24.44 -9.83
C VAL A 150 -12.57 -25.25 -8.54
N GLY A 151 -13.48 -26.20 -8.38
CA GLY A 151 -13.54 -27.08 -7.23
C GLY A 151 -14.61 -26.66 -6.21
N ASP A 152 -14.52 -27.24 -5.03
CA ASP A 152 -15.45 -27.00 -3.93
C ASP A 152 -15.10 -25.69 -3.18
N ALA A 153 -16.13 -24.91 -2.82
CA ALA A 153 -15.95 -23.58 -2.23
C ALA A 153 -15.26 -23.61 -0.86
N ASP A 154 -15.55 -24.63 -0.02
CA ASP A 154 -14.93 -24.75 1.32
C ASP A 154 -13.47 -25.20 1.20
N SER A 155 -13.18 -26.09 0.23
CA SER A 155 -11.82 -26.47 -0.11
C SER A 155 -11.01 -25.27 -0.64
N ASN A 156 -11.61 -24.43 -1.49
CA ASN A 156 -11.02 -23.21 -1.98
C ASN A 156 -10.77 -22.20 -0.85
N LEU A 157 -11.69 -22.06 0.08
CA LEU A 157 -11.51 -21.22 1.27
C LEU A 157 -10.29 -21.69 2.08
N THR A 158 -10.28 -22.98 2.47
CA THR A 158 -9.16 -23.58 3.23
C THR A 158 -7.81 -23.44 2.50
N LEU A 159 -7.79 -23.69 1.18
CA LEU A 159 -6.56 -23.54 0.38
C LEU A 159 -6.05 -22.09 0.40
N SER A 160 -6.95 -21.12 0.28
CA SER A 160 -6.59 -19.70 0.30
C SER A 160 -6.05 -19.24 1.66
N GLU A 161 -6.64 -19.73 2.77
CA GLU A 161 -6.14 -19.49 4.13
C GLU A 161 -4.71 -20.03 4.30
N ARG A 162 -4.50 -21.31 3.96
CA ARG A 162 -3.17 -21.94 4.06
C ARG A 162 -2.11 -21.24 3.21
N ARG A 163 -2.46 -20.71 2.05
CA ARG A 163 -1.56 -19.92 1.21
C ARG A 163 -1.18 -18.60 1.87
N ALA A 164 -2.15 -17.88 2.43
CA ALA A 164 -1.90 -16.65 3.17
C ALA A 164 -1.00 -16.92 4.40
N GLU A 165 -1.26 -17.99 5.14
CA GLU A 165 -0.46 -18.43 6.28
C GLU A 165 0.98 -18.80 5.86
N SER A 166 1.15 -19.49 4.73
CA SER A 166 2.51 -19.85 4.23
C SER A 166 3.34 -18.62 3.92
N VAL A 167 2.76 -17.58 3.29
CA VAL A 167 3.43 -16.31 3.08
C VAL A 167 3.73 -15.61 4.41
N GLY A 168 2.76 -15.55 5.34
CA GLY A 168 2.93 -14.94 6.65
C GLY A 168 4.06 -15.62 7.44
N ASN A 169 4.07 -16.94 7.49
CA ASN A 169 5.10 -17.73 8.16
C ASN A 169 6.49 -17.48 7.54
N TYR A 170 6.56 -17.37 6.21
CA TYR A 170 7.81 -17.04 5.55
C TYR A 170 8.32 -15.64 5.93
N LEU A 171 7.46 -14.62 5.89
CA LEU A 171 7.82 -13.26 6.30
C LEU A 171 8.27 -13.21 7.76
N MET A 172 7.60 -13.94 8.67
CA MET A 172 8.04 -14.07 10.07
C MET A 172 9.43 -14.74 10.18
N SER A 173 9.73 -15.75 9.37
CA SER A 173 11.07 -16.35 9.33
C SER A 173 12.15 -15.39 8.84
N GLN A 174 11.76 -14.33 8.12
CA GLN A 174 12.61 -13.23 7.68
C GLN A 174 12.56 -12.01 8.65
N ASN A 175 12.22 -12.24 9.91
CA ASN A 175 12.20 -11.26 11.01
C ASN A 175 11.08 -10.19 10.94
N VAL A 176 10.07 -10.35 10.09
CA VAL A 176 8.88 -9.50 10.16
C VAL A 176 8.09 -9.84 11.43
N LYS A 177 7.83 -8.86 12.28
CA LYS A 177 7.17 -9.07 13.59
C LYS A 177 5.77 -9.65 13.41
N SER A 178 5.47 -10.75 14.11
CA SER A 178 4.17 -11.45 14.04
C SER A 178 2.98 -10.55 14.40
N GLY A 179 3.15 -9.65 15.39
CA GLY A 179 2.09 -8.71 15.80
C GLY A 179 1.66 -7.70 14.71
N ARG A 180 2.40 -7.61 13.61
CA ARG A 180 2.02 -6.78 12.44
C ARG A 180 1.20 -7.56 11.41
N LEU A 181 1.18 -8.89 11.47
CA LEU A 181 0.65 -9.76 10.42
C LEU A 181 -0.74 -10.26 10.75
N THR A 182 -1.65 -10.18 9.79
CA THR A 182 -2.95 -10.83 9.80
C THR A 182 -3.10 -11.60 8.49
N THR A 183 -3.47 -12.88 8.59
CA THR A 183 -3.68 -13.76 7.42
C THR A 183 -5.17 -14.03 7.23
N LEU A 184 -5.65 -13.96 5.99
CA LEU A 184 -7.05 -14.13 5.64
C LEU A 184 -7.20 -14.97 4.36
N GLY A 185 -8.14 -15.88 4.32
CA GLY A 185 -8.56 -16.58 3.11
C GLY A 185 -9.91 -16.05 2.61
N TYR A 186 -9.99 -15.80 1.33
CA TYR A 186 -11.25 -15.40 0.67
C TYR A 186 -11.78 -16.48 -0.27
N GLY A 187 -10.99 -17.55 -0.54
CA GLY A 187 -11.36 -18.53 -1.55
C GLY A 187 -11.65 -17.85 -2.89
N GLU A 188 -12.75 -18.22 -3.51
CA GLU A 188 -13.22 -17.67 -4.78
C GLU A 188 -14.11 -16.41 -4.65
N ARG A 189 -14.38 -15.96 -3.42
CA ARG A 189 -15.40 -14.92 -3.12
C ARG A 189 -15.04 -13.51 -3.58
N ARG A 190 -13.76 -13.24 -3.89
CA ARG A 190 -13.28 -11.91 -4.31
C ARG A 190 -12.48 -12.01 -5.62
N PRO A 191 -13.15 -12.33 -6.75
CA PRO A 191 -12.47 -12.39 -8.05
C PRO A 191 -12.09 -10.98 -8.53
N ILE A 192 -10.94 -10.86 -9.20
CA ILE A 192 -10.49 -9.64 -9.90
C ILE A 192 -10.64 -9.78 -11.42
N ALA A 193 -10.93 -10.98 -11.90
CA ALA A 193 -11.14 -11.28 -13.30
C ALA A 193 -12.23 -12.34 -13.47
N THR A 194 -12.71 -12.53 -14.70
CA THR A 194 -13.70 -13.58 -14.99
C THR A 194 -13.15 -14.99 -14.75
N ASN A 195 -13.95 -15.88 -14.15
CA ASN A 195 -13.61 -17.29 -13.99
C ASN A 195 -13.89 -18.15 -15.24
N ILE A 196 -14.48 -17.57 -16.28
CA ILE A 196 -14.89 -18.29 -17.50
C ILE A 196 -13.68 -18.80 -18.28
N ASN A 197 -12.66 -17.95 -18.48
CA ASN A 197 -11.47 -18.29 -19.24
C ASN A 197 -10.26 -18.63 -18.34
N LYS A 198 -9.24 -19.23 -18.93
CA LYS A 198 -8.04 -19.69 -18.22
C LYS A 198 -7.20 -18.53 -17.67
N GLU A 199 -7.15 -17.45 -18.40
CA GLU A 199 -6.40 -16.23 -18.06
C GLU A 199 -7.00 -15.55 -16.83
N GLY A 200 -8.32 -15.37 -16.81
CA GLY A 200 -9.02 -14.78 -15.67
C GLY A 200 -8.93 -15.64 -14.41
N ARG A 201 -9.09 -16.97 -14.56
CA ARG A 201 -8.85 -17.89 -13.43
C ARG A 201 -7.42 -17.80 -12.91
N ALA A 202 -6.45 -17.63 -13.80
CA ALA A 202 -5.06 -17.46 -13.41
C ALA A 202 -4.82 -16.16 -12.62
N ALA A 203 -5.49 -15.07 -12.99
CA ALA A 203 -5.45 -13.81 -12.25
C ALA A 203 -6.10 -13.93 -10.87
N ASN A 204 -7.19 -14.71 -10.76
CA ASN A 204 -7.90 -14.92 -9.50
C ASN A 204 -7.08 -15.74 -8.49
N ARG A 205 -6.23 -16.70 -8.94
CA ARG A 205 -5.31 -17.44 -8.08
C ARG A 205 -4.12 -16.57 -7.68
N ARG A 206 -4.26 -15.79 -6.61
CA ARG A 206 -3.26 -14.82 -6.16
C ARG A 206 -3.16 -14.75 -4.65
N VAL A 207 -2.09 -14.17 -4.17
CA VAL A 207 -1.96 -13.68 -2.79
C VAL A 207 -1.70 -12.17 -2.86
N GLU A 208 -2.39 -11.43 -2.03
CA GLU A 208 -2.24 -9.99 -1.86
C GLU A 208 -1.67 -9.69 -0.49
N ILE A 209 -0.80 -8.69 -0.38
CA ILE A 209 -0.34 -8.15 0.89
C ILE A 209 -0.74 -6.67 0.91
N ARG A 210 -1.63 -6.30 1.81
CA ARG A 210 -1.93 -4.89 2.11
C ARG A 210 -1.03 -4.39 3.22
N ILE A 211 -0.47 -3.23 3.02
CA ILE A 211 0.38 -2.51 3.96
C ILE A 211 -0.39 -1.25 4.36
N LEU A 212 -0.70 -1.16 5.65
CA LEU A 212 -1.56 -0.13 6.22
C LEU A 212 -0.78 0.67 7.27
N SER A 213 -1.05 1.97 7.39
CA SER A 213 -0.54 2.72 8.54
C SER A 213 -1.17 2.21 9.84
N ASN A 214 -0.39 2.23 10.90
CA ASN A 214 -0.86 1.97 12.26
C ASN A 214 -1.59 3.20 12.82
#